data_1b82ea26a2bbc0f74774566c896fe1ef
#
_entry.id   1b82ea26a2bbc0f74774566c896fe1ef
#
_cell.length_a   1.000
_cell.length_b   1.000
_cell.length_c   1.000
_cell.angle_alpha   90.00
_cell.angle_beta   90.00
_cell.angle_gamma   90.00
#
_symmetry.space_group_name_H-M   'P 1'
#
loop_
_entity.id
_entity.type
_entity.pdbx_description
1 polymer ?
#
loop_
_entity_poly.entity_id
_entity_poly.type
_entity_poly.pdbx_seq_one_letter_code
_entity_poly.pdbx_strand_id
1 'polypeptide(L)'
;MASLTQKLPMPSSVIEVEVLAARRALELALELGFDNIILEGDSEILLKALKNGGSRQSHYGHLTLDIFFLISHFSTLKLSFVRTHYNRLAHSLARRAPIPPLMSVWMKEVPLDLVSVFLADLNSLPNNMSLFWFSKKKKKVAIVAFKSYIVLFMIVGPA
;
A
#
# COMPACT_ATOMS: atom_id res chain seq x y z
N MET A 1 -9.77 7.39 5.93
CA MET A 1 -8.86 7.25 4.78
C MET A 1 -7.62 8.10 5.02
N ALA A 2 -6.45 7.61 4.70
CA ALA A 2 -5.23 8.40 4.67
C ALA A 2 -4.43 8.02 3.41
N SER A 3 -3.72 8.96 2.82
CA SER A 3 -2.80 8.70 1.73
C SER A 3 -1.50 9.46 1.93
N LEU A 4 -0.40 8.88 1.47
CA LEU A 4 0.92 9.48 1.56
C LEU A 4 1.63 9.32 0.21
N THR A 5 2.28 10.36 -0.24
CA THR A 5 3.28 10.29 -1.30
C THR A 5 4.62 10.74 -0.74
N GLN A 6 5.68 10.03 -1.09
CA GLN A 6 7.02 10.36 -0.65
C GLN A 6 8.01 10.06 -1.77
N LYS A 7 8.88 11.02 -2.07
CA LYS A 7 10.00 10.81 -2.97
C LYS A 7 11.14 10.15 -2.19
N LEU A 8 11.61 9.01 -2.67
CA LEU A 8 12.81 8.35 -2.14
C LEU A 8 14.04 8.66 -2.97
N PRO A 9 15.25 8.49 -2.39
CA PRO A 9 16.48 8.38 -3.17
C PRO A 9 16.31 7.31 -4.26
N MET A 10 16.91 7.54 -5.43
CA MET A 10 16.73 6.66 -6.58
C MET A 10 17.20 5.23 -6.26
N PRO A 11 16.31 4.24 -6.24
CA PRO A 11 16.66 2.86 -6.01
C PRO A 11 17.39 2.28 -7.24
N SER A 12 18.14 1.21 -7.04
CA SER A 12 18.93 0.57 -8.10
C SER A 12 18.06 -0.26 -9.06
N SER A 13 16.85 -0.62 -8.65
CA SER A 13 15.96 -1.48 -9.44
C SER A 13 14.48 -1.22 -9.15
N VAL A 14 13.62 -1.61 -10.09
CA VAL A 14 12.15 -1.49 -9.93
C VAL A 14 11.65 -2.28 -8.73
N ILE A 15 12.18 -3.47 -8.51
CA ILE A 15 11.75 -4.30 -7.37
C ILE A 15 12.13 -3.65 -6.04
N GLU A 16 13.25 -2.97 -5.96
CA GLU A 16 13.66 -2.25 -4.76
C GLU A 16 12.70 -1.10 -4.44
N VAL A 17 12.21 -0.38 -5.47
CA VAL A 17 11.16 0.63 -5.31
C VAL A 17 9.91 0.05 -4.68
N GLU A 18 9.45 -1.11 -5.19
CA GLU A 18 8.25 -1.77 -4.68
C GLU A 18 8.43 -2.27 -3.24
N VAL A 19 9.62 -2.78 -2.90
CA VAL A 19 9.96 -3.21 -1.54
C VAL A 19 9.95 -2.03 -0.57
N LEU A 20 10.58 -0.91 -0.94
CA LEU A 20 10.59 0.31 -0.15
C LEU A 20 9.18 0.89 0.02
N ALA A 21 8.36 0.85 -1.04
CA ALA A 21 6.98 1.28 -0.98
C ALA A 21 6.16 0.43 0.01
N ALA A 22 6.28 -0.90 -0.06
CA ALA A 22 5.62 -1.81 0.86
C ALA A 22 6.08 -1.61 2.31
N ARG A 23 7.38 -1.41 2.53
CA ARG A 23 7.93 -1.11 3.85
C ARG A 23 7.32 0.17 4.42
N ARG A 24 7.34 1.27 3.66
CA ARG A 24 6.78 2.55 4.11
C ARG A 24 5.27 2.45 4.38
N ALA A 25 4.59 1.62 3.59
CA ALA A 25 3.19 1.30 3.77
C ALA A 25 2.89 0.70 5.15
N LEU A 26 3.68 -0.29 5.52
CA LEU A 26 3.56 -0.95 6.83
C LEU A 26 3.91 0.00 7.98
N GLU A 27 4.96 0.82 7.83
CA GLU A 27 5.33 1.84 8.81
C GLU A 27 4.17 2.79 9.08
N LEU A 28 3.56 3.36 8.02
CA LEU A 28 2.42 4.27 8.18
C LEU A 28 1.20 3.56 8.81
N ALA A 29 0.96 2.30 8.48
CA ALA A 29 -0.12 1.53 9.09
C ALA A 29 0.07 1.40 10.61
N LEU A 30 1.30 1.16 11.07
CA LEU A 30 1.65 1.13 12.49
C LEU A 30 1.54 2.53 13.13
N GLU A 31 2.06 3.58 12.47
CA GLU A 31 1.96 4.97 12.92
C GLU A 31 0.50 5.40 13.15
N LEU A 32 -0.42 4.87 12.34
CA LEU A 32 -1.86 5.14 12.44
C LEU A 32 -2.61 4.18 13.37
N GLY A 33 -1.91 3.25 14.02
CA GLY A 33 -2.47 2.35 15.03
C GLY A 33 -3.35 1.24 14.47
N PHE A 34 -3.03 0.71 13.28
CA PHE A 34 -3.73 -0.43 12.71
C PHE A 34 -3.10 -1.75 13.16
N ASP A 35 -3.93 -2.68 13.63
CA ASP A 35 -3.51 -4.04 14.02
C ASP A 35 -3.85 -5.09 12.96
N ASN A 36 -4.81 -4.79 12.09
CA ASN A 36 -5.28 -5.71 11.06
C ASN A 36 -5.15 -5.02 9.70
N ILE A 37 -4.39 -5.62 8.78
CA ILE A 37 -4.14 -5.01 7.49
C ILE A 37 -4.27 -6.00 6.33
N ILE A 38 -4.58 -5.45 5.17
CA ILE A 38 -4.41 -6.10 3.87
C ILE A 38 -3.36 -5.30 3.12
N LEU A 39 -2.19 -5.88 2.91
CA LEU A 39 -1.15 -5.29 2.08
C LEU A 39 -1.41 -5.64 0.63
N GLU A 40 -1.73 -4.64 -0.17
CA GLU A 40 -2.10 -4.79 -1.57
C GLU A 40 -1.10 -4.13 -2.50
N GLY A 41 -0.74 -4.79 -3.58
CA GLY A 41 0.20 -4.26 -4.55
C GLY A 41 0.14 -4.98 -5.89
N ASP A 42 0.74 -4.38 -6.92
CA ASP A 42 0.80 -4.92 -8.28
C ASP A 42 2.15 -5.56 -8.64
N SER A 43 3.06 -5.69 -7.66
CA SER A 43 4.31 -6.44 -7.79
C SER A 43 4.13 -7.91 -7.39
N GLU A 44 3.86 -8.77 -8.37
CA GLU A 44 3.71 -10.20 -8.13
C GLU A 44 4.98 -10.83 -7.55
N ILE A 45 6.15 -10.35 -8.01
CA ILE A 45 7.47 -10.83 -7.54
C ILE A 45 7.61 -10.54 -6.04
N LEU A 46 7.32 -9.32 -5.60
CA LEU A 46 7.40 -8.97 -4.18
C LEU A 46 6.42 -9.78 -3.35
N LEU A 47 5.16 -9.87 -3.76
CA LEU A 47 4.14 -10.59 -3.00
C LEU A 47 4.44 -12.10 -2.90
N LYS A 48 5.00 -12.70 -3.96
CA LYS A 48 5.49 -14.08 -3.91
C LYS A 48 6.68 -14.23 -2.95
N ALA A 49 7.64 -13.29 -2.99
CA ALA A 49 8.76 -13.29 -2.06
C ALA A 49 8.29 -13.19 -0.61
N LEU A 50 7.34 -12.29 -0.31
CA LEU A 50 6.78 -12.16 1.03
C LEU A 50 6.00 -13.41 1.48
N LYS A 51 5.25 -14.07 0.59
CA LYS A 51 4.54 -15.32 0.90
C LYS A 51 5.48 -16.48 1.19
N ASN A 52 6.63 -16.52 0.52
CA ASN A 52 7.61 -17.61 0.63
C ASN A 52 8.70 -17.37 1.69
N GLY A 53 8.55 -16.35 2.54
CA GLY A 53 9.52 -16.05 3.61
C GLY A 53 10.74 -15.25 3.17
N GLY A 54 10.72 -14.70 1.95
CA GLY A 54 11.80 -13.90 1.38
C GLY A 54 13.03 -14.71 0.97
N SER A 55 13.94 -14.10 0.23
CA SER A 55 15.26 -14.64 -0.08
C SER A 55 16.34 -13.74 0.50
N ARG A 56 17.07 -14.22 1.50
CA ARG A 56 18.21 -13.49 2.09
C ARG A 56 19.32 -13.21 1.10
N GLN A 57 19.40 -13.99 0.02
CA GLN A 57 20.45 -13.88 -1.00
C GLN A 57 20.13 -12.89 -2.13
N SER A 58 18.91 -12.29 -2.13
CA SER A 58 18.57 -11.28 -3.13
C SER A 58 19.16 -9.91 -2.76
N HIS A 59 19.42 -9.06 -3.76
CA HIS A 59 19.91 -7.69 -3.56
C HIS A 59 19.01 -6.85 -2.63
N TYR A 60 17.73 -7.18 -2.55
CA TYR A 60 16.74 -6.56 -1.66
C TYR A 60 16.43 -7.39 -0.40
N GLY A 61 17.22 -8.43 -0.11
CA GLY A 61 17.00 -9.36 0.99
C GLY A 61 16.93 -8.67 2.36
N HIS A 62 17.79 -7.69 2.61
CA HIS A 62 17.78 -6.89 3.84
C HIS A 62 16.49 -6.07 3.99
N LEU A 63 15.97 -5.49 2.90
CA LEU A 63 14.72 -4.73 2.92
C LEU A 63 13.51 -5.64 3.16
N THR A 64 13.54 -6.88 2.65
CA THR A 64 12.47 -7.85 2.93
C THR A 64 12.49 -8.31 4.39
N LEU A 65 13.66 -8.38 5.03
CA LEU A 65 13.75 -8.64 6.47
C LEU A 65 13.10 -7.53 7.30
N ASP A 66 13.31 -6.27 6.93
CA ASP A 66 12.63 -5.13 7.57
C ASP A 66 11.11 -5.26 7.42
N ILE A 67 10.63 -5.67 6.24
CA ILE A 67 9.19 -5.92 6.03
C ILE A 67 8.69 -7.04 6.96
N PHE A 68 9.40 -8.16 7.09
CA PHE A 68 8.99 -9.24 7.99
C PHE A 68 8.98 -8.79 9.46
N PHE A 69 9.94 -7.97 9.86
CA PHE A 69 9.94 -7.37 11.18
C PHE A 69 8.70 -6.50 11.40
N LEU A 70 8.36 -5.62 10.45
CA LEU A 70 7.15 -4.79 10.53
C LEU A 70 5.87 -5.64 10.54
N ILE A 71 5.80 -6.68 9.70
CA ILE A 71 4.66 -7.61 9.66
C ILE A 71 4.39 -8.24 11.03
N SER A 72 5.43 -8.57 11.79
CA SER A 72 5.29 -9.18 13.10
C SER A 72 4.54 -8.34 14.15
N HIS A 73 4.40 -7.04 13.90
CA HIS A 73 3.68 -6.11 14.77
C HIS A 73 2.15 -6.08 14.51
N PHE A 74 1.69 -6.70 13.43
CA PHE A 74 0.26 -6.76 13.13
C PHE A 74 -0.38 -8.05 13.66
N SER A 75 -1.57 -7.94 14.23
CA SER A 75 -2.35 -9.10 14.66
C SER A 75 -2.79 -9.96 13.49
N THR A 76 -3.11 -9.33 12.36
CA THR A 76 -3.42 -10.03 11.11
C THR A 76 -2.88 -9.27 9.92
N LEU A 77 -2.28 -10.02 8.98
CA LEU A 77 -1.85 -9.50 7.70
C LEU A 77 -2.34 -10.42 6.59
N LYS A 78 -2.94 -9.83 5.56
CA LYS A 78 -3.29 -10.52 4.31
C LYS A 78 -2.55 -9.87 3.16
N LEU A 79 -1.91 -10.68 2.32
CA LEU A 79 -1.28 -10.21 1.09
C LEU A 79 -2.27 -10.35 -0.08
N SER A 80 -2.47 -9.28 -0.82
CA SER A 80 -3.39 -9.21 -1.96
C SER A 80 -2.66 -8.71 -3.20
N PHE A 81 -2.75 -9.46 -4.28
CA PHE A 81 -2.30 -8.99 -5.60
C PHE A 81 -3.45 -8.26 -6.30
N VAL A 82 -3.15 -7.08 -6.84
CA VAL A 82 -4.09 -6.31 -7.64
C VAL A 82 -3.41 -5.93 -8.97
N ARG A 83 -4.13 -6.08 -10.07
CA ARG A 83 -3.61 -5.64 -11.35
C ARG A 83 -3.51 -4.11 -11.40
N THR A 84 -2.50 -3.59 -12.10
CA THR A 84 -2.23 -2.14 -12.20
C THR A 84 -3.46 -1.30 -12.57
N HIS A 85 -4.36 -1.80 -13.43
CA HIS A 85 -5.54 -1.06 -13.83
C HIS A 85 -6.64 -0.93 -12.75
N TYR A 86 -6.56 -1.70 -11.67
CA TYR A 86 -7.41 -1.56 -10.48
C TYR A 86 -6.71 -0.80 -9.34
N ASN A 87 -5.49 -0.31 -9.58
CA ASN A 87 -4.69 0.46 -8.63
C ASN A 87 -4.39 1.87 -9.20
N ARG A 88 -5.38 2.46 -9.89
CA ARG A 88 -5.21 3.74 -10.60
C ARG A 88 -4.95 4.90 -9.66
N LEU A 89 -5.63 4.91 -8.52
CA LEU A 89 -5.45 5.96 -7.52
C LEU A 89 -4.02 5.95 -6.99
N ALA A 90 -3.50 4.79 -6.57
CA ALA A 90 -2.11 4.66 -6.13
C ALA A 90 -1.15 5.08 -7.25
N HIS A 91 -1.39 4.67 -8.50
CA HIS A 91 -0.59 5.08 -9.65
C HIS A 91 -0.63 6.60 -9.89
N SER A 92 -1.80 7.22 -9.79
CA SER A 92 -1.96 8.67 -9.98
C SER A 92 -1.28 9.47 -8.88
N LEU A 93 -1.38 9.01 -7.64
CA LEU A 93 -0.64 9.58 -6.52
C LEU A 93 0.87 9.41 -6.70
N ALA A 94 1.35 8.23 -7.13
CA ALA A 94 2.77 7.96 -7.38
C ALA A 94 3.39 8.94 -8.39
N ARG A 95 2.65 9.33 -9.41
CA ARG A 95 3.09 10.34 -10.40
C ARG A 95 3.28 11.73 -9.80
N ARG A 96 2.71 12.02 -8.65
CA ARG A 96 2.88 13.28 -7.93
C ARG A 96 4.09 13.29 -7.01
N ALA A 97 4.58 12.14 -6.58
CA ALA A 97 5.69 12.05 -5.64
C ALA A 97 6.97 12.81 -6.09
N PRO A 98 7.30 12.91 -7.39
CA PRO A 98 8.42 13.73 -7.86
C PRO A 98 8.22 15.24 -7.72
N ILE A 99 6.97 15.70 -7.56
CA ILE A 99 6.62 17.12 -7.50
C ILE A 99 6.76 17.60 -6.04
N PRO A 100 7.48 18.68 -5.75
CA PRO A 100 7.54 19.23 -4.41
C PRO A 100 6.14 19.53 -3.83
N PRO A 101 5.94 19.29 -2.52
CA PRO A 101 6.91 18.85 -1.53
C PRO A 101 7.29 17.36 -1.66
N LEU A 102 8.51 17.00 -1.20
CA LEU A 102 9.04 15.63 -1.29
C LEU A 102 8.20 14.58 -0.54
N MET A 103 7.31 15.02 0.34
CA MET A 103 6.35 14.20 1.06
C MET A 103 5.05 14.97 1.20
N SER A 104 3.94 14.30 0.92
CA SER A 104 2.59 14.84 1.15
C SER A 104 1.73 13.76 1.81
N VAL A 105 0.96 14.18 2.80
CA VAL A 105 0.03 13.31 3.54
C VAL A 105 -1.36 13.93 3.48
N TRP A 106 -2.34 13.15 3.07
CA TRP A 106 -3.76 13.54 3.10
C TRP A 106 -4.50 12.67 4.11
N MET A 107 -5.15 13.31 5.08
CA MET A 107 -5.91 12.64 6.13
C MET A 107 -7.40 12.86 5.90
N LYS A 108 -8.16 11.76 5.82
CA LYS A 108 -9.61 11.74 5.58
C LYS A 108 -10.07 12.28 4.20
N GLU A 109 -9.15 12.66 3.35
CA GLU A 109 -9.41 13.28 2.04
C GLU A 109 -8.66 12.54 0.94
N VAL A 110 -9.17 12.65 -0.28
CA VAL A 110 -8.45 12.37 -1.53
C VAL A 110 -8.16 13.72 -2.16
N PRO A 111 -6.98 13.94 -2.77
CA PRO A 111 -6.76 15.14 -3.58
C PRO A 111 -7.92 15.37 -4.55
N LEU A 112 -8.47 16.58 -4.58
CA LEU A 112 -9.73 16.89 -5.28
C LEU A 112 -9.73 16.44 -6.75
N ASP A 113 -8.61 16.60 -7.44
CA ASP A 113 -8.43 16.18 -8.84
C ASP A 113 -8.33 14.66 -9.02
N LEU A 114 -8.15 13.88 -7.96
CA LEU A 114 -8.11 12.42 -7.98
C LEU A 114 -9.41 11.76 -7.49
N VAL A 115 -10.41 12.52 -7.08
CA VAL A 115 -11.70 12.00 -6.60
C VAL A 115 -12.36 11.13 -7.67
N SER A 116 -12.35 11.55 -8.94
CA SER A 116 -12.92 10.77 -10.04
C SER A 116 -12.21 9.43 -10.26
N VAL A 117 -10.87 9.42 -10.12
CA VAL A 117 -10.06 8.20 -10.22
C VAL A 117 -10.38 7.27 -9.05
N PHE A 118 -10.50 7.80 -7.85
CA PHE A 118 -10.87 7.06 -6.65
C PHE A 118 -12.24 6.37 -6.81
N LEU A 119 -13.25 7.11 -7.25
CA LEU A 119 -14.59 6.57 -7.48
C LEU A 119 -14.59 5.49 -8.58
N ALA A 120 -13.79 5.67 -9.63
CA ALA A 120 -13.66 4.68 -10.70
C ALA A 120 -13.00 3.38 -10.19
N ASP A 121 -11.97 3.48 -9.34
CA ASP A 121 -11.35 2.31 -8.72
C ASP A 121 -12.33 1.58 -7.80
N LEU A 122 -13.08 2.30 -6.96
CA LEU A 122 -14.12 1.70 -6.11
C LEU A 122 -15.16 0.92 -6.92
N ASN A 123 -15.63 1.49 -8.03
CA ASN A 123 -16.65 0.86 -8.88
C ASN A 123 -16.11 -0.32 -9.70
N SER A 124 -14.80 -0.40 -9.91
CA SER A 124 -14.16 -1.47 -10.67
C SER A 124 -13.78 -2.69 -9.83
N LEU A 125 -13.91 -2.60 -8.51
CA LEU A 125 -13.61 -3.72 -7.62
C LEU A 125 -14.59 -4.88 -7.85
N PRO A 126 -14.11 -6.13 -7.90
CA PRO A 126 -14.99 -7.29 -7.94
C PRO A 126 -15.96 -7.29 -6.75
N ASN A 127 -17.21 -7.73 -6.98
CA ASN A 127 -18.28 -7.71 -5.96
C ASN A 127 -17.88 -8.35 -4.62
N ASN A 128 -17.03 -9.37 -4.64
CA ASN A 128 -16.51 -10.01 -3.43
C ASN A 128 -15.48 -9.13 -2.67
N MET A 129 -14.80 -8.22 -3.35
CA MET A 129 -13.90 -7.24 -2.72
C MET A 129 -14.67 -6.00 -2.27
N SER A 130 -15.61 -5.49 -3.06
CA SER A 130 -16.46 -4.36 -2.66
C SER A 130 -17.28 -4.68 -1.39
N LEU A 131 -17.80 -5.90 -1.25
CA LEU A 131 -18.46 -6.39 -0.04
C LEU A 131 -17.49 -6.52 1.15
N PHE A 132 -16.21 -6.83 0.92
CA PHE A 132 -15.19 -6.87 1.94
C PHE A 132 -14.88 -5.46 2.47
N TRP A 133 -14.96 -4.44 1.60
CA TRP A 133 -14.76 -3.04 1.95
C TRP A 133 -15.89 -2.50 2.85
N PHE A 134 -17.12 -2.98 2.68
CA PHE A 134 -18.30 -2.45 3.38
C PHE A 134 -18.82 -3.38 4.50
N SER A 135 -18.36 -4.64 4.58
CA SER A 135 -19.08 -5.70 5.29
C SER A 135 -18.59 -6.03 6.69
N LYS A 136 -17.62 -5.35 7.34
CA LYS A 136 -17.28 -5.80 8.70
C LYS A 136 -17.30 -4.73 9.78
N LYS A 137 -18.46 -4.67 10.41
CA LYS A 137 -18.65 -4.26 11.80
C LYS A 137 -17.53 -4.82 12.70
N LYS A 138 -16.81 -3.94 13.41
CA LYS A 138 -16.02 -4.18 14.63
C LYS A 138 -14.50 -4.44 14.55
N LYS A 139 -13.82 -4.45 13.41
CA LYS A 139 -12.34 -4.41 13.44
C LYS A 139 -11.85 -3.32 12.50
N LYS A 140 -10.95 -2.45 12.99
CA LYS A 140 -10.23 -1.51 12.13
C LYS A 140 -9.33 -2.33 11.21
N VAL A 141 -9.69 -2.44 9.93
CA VAL A 141 -8.88 -3.08 8.89
C VAL A 141 -8.40 -2.00 7.94
N ALA A 142 -7.11 -1.89 7.77
CA ALA A 142 -6.54 -1.03 6.75
C ALA A 142 -6.19 -1.85 5.50
N ILE A 143 -6.58 -1.35 4.35
CA ILE A 143 -6.08 -1.82 3.06
C ILE A 143 -4.97 -0.85 2.67
N VAL A 144 -3.78 -1.38 2.51
CA VAL A 144 -2.60 -0.60 2.21
C VAL A 144 -2.15 -0.98 0.81
N ALA A 145 -2.45 -0.12 -0.15
CA ALA A 145 -1.98 -0.28 -1.52
C ALA A 145 -0.67 0.48 -1.72
N PHE A 146 0.28 -0.12 -2.40
CA PHE A 146 1.57 0.49 -2.71
C PHE A 146 1.89 0.37 -4.20
N LYS A 147 2.69 1.31 -4.70
CA LYS A 147 3.23 1.34 -6.06
C LYS A 147 4.51 2.16 -6.13
N SER A 148 5.29 1.92 -7.19
CA SER A 148 6.52 2.66 -7.52
C SER A 148 6.43 4.15 -7.21
N TYR A 149 7.42 4.71 -6.51
CA TYR A 149 7.45 6.07 -5.94
C TYR A 149 6.60 6.27 -4.67
N ILE A 150 6.46 5.24 -3.86
CA ILE A 150 5.81 5.23 -2.55
C ILE A 150 4.53 6.05 -2.52
N VAL A 151 3.47 5.40 -2.81
CA VAL A 151 2.13 5.88 -2.59
C VAL A 151 1.42 4.92 -1.68
N LEU A 152 1.02 5.42 -0.57
CA LEU A 152 0.22 4.72 0.40
C LEU A 152 -1.21 5.18 0.28
N PHE A 153 -2.07 4.24 0.02
CA PHE A 153 -3.49 4.45 0.11
C PHE A 153 -4.04 3.57 1.24
N MET A 154 -4.58 4.21 2.26
CA MET A 154 -5.23 3.52 3.36
C MET A 154 -6.72 3.86 3.35
N ILE A 155 -7.55 2.84 3.26
CA ILE A 155 -8.97 2.98 3.53
C ILE A 155 -9.25 2.40 4.91
N VAL A 156 -9.70 3.26 5.79
CA VAL A 156 -10.18 2.90 7.12
C VAL A 156 -11.66 2.60 6.98
N GLY A 157 -12.06 1.38 7.22
CA GLY A 157 -13.47 1.05 7.43
C GLY A 157 -14.01 1.83 8.64
N PRO A 158 -15.33 2.03 8.74
CA PRO A 158 -15.92 2.75 9.86
C PRO A 158 -15.56 2.08 11.18
N ALA A 159 -15.29 2.94 12.17
CA ALA A 159 -15.02 2.55 13.54
C ALA A 159 -16.20 1.76 14.14
#